data_60d95ae15a9bb4733738c71a4c2cf34d
#
_entry.id   60d95ae15a9bb4733738c71a4c2cf34d
#
_cell.length_a   1.000
_cell.length_b   1.000
_cell.length_c   1.000
_cell.angle_alpha   90.00
_cell.angle_beta   90.00
_cell.angle_gamma   90.00
#
_symmetry.space_group_name_H-M   'P 1'
#
loop_
_entity.id
_entity.type
_entity.pdbx_description
1 polymer ?
#
loop_
_entity_poly.entity_id
_entity_poly.type
_entity_poly.pdbx_seq_one_letter_code
_entity_poly.pdbx_strand_id
1 'polypeptide(L)'
;EAFIDRKKYQKGKYKPRLLTNNEKANTNVLTPLLEELENCKSFLFAVAFITENGLATLKAKLYDLKLRGIKGKILTSTFLQFNKPKVFKELLKLSNVEVRIANMDGFHSKGYIFEHDEYYSLIVGSSNLTAAALKQNKEWNVQLNSLEDGDIVNHFLNQFEKMWEDATPLSQKWIENYEAFYESPFPQAKKIADLSTKYEVNRLKDSLEIKPNKMQRAALHNLNKIRKKGANRSLIISATSTRKTFLSAVDVRHFRPKKRVFIAHRAQILLKAKEDYHQII
;
A
#
# COMPACT_ATOMS: atom_id res chain seq x y z
N GLU A 1 -22.62 -0.12 20.46
CA GLU A 1 -22.61 0.86 21.56
C GLU A 1 -21.35 0.73 22.44
N ALA A 2 -20.95 -0.47 22.86
CA ALA A 2 -19.74 -0.69 23.67
C ALA A 2 -18.42 -0.26 22.98
N PHE A 3 -18.43 -0.06 21.69
CA PHE A 3 -17.29 0.38 20.89
C PHE A 3 -16.94 1.86 21.15
N ILE A 4 -17.93 2.68 21.43
CA ILE A 4 -17.81 4.13 21.59
C ILE A 4 -18.16 4.63 23.00
N ASP A 5 -18.74 3.82 23.86
CA ASP A 5 -19.13 4.19 25.21
C ASP A 5 -18.35 3.36 26.26
N ARG A 6 -17.54 4.02 27.10
CA ARG A 6 -16.78 3.39 28.18
C ARG A 6 -17.65 2.70 29.25
N LYS A 7 -18.88 3.13 29.41
CA LYS A 7 -19.82 2.55 30.41
C LYS A 7 -20.45 1.25 29.91
N LYS A 8 -20.43 1.03 28.60
CA LYS A 8 -20.99 -0.15 27.93
C LYS A 8 -19.88 -0.87 27.18
N TYR A 9 -19.09 -1.69 27.85
CA TYR A 9 -18.01 -2.46 27.20
C TYR A 9 -18.29 -3.96 27.26
N GLN A 10 -17.95 -4.63 26.17
CA GLN A 10 -17.94 -6.09 26.13
C GLN A 10 -16.71 -6.65 26.88
N LYS A 11 -16.94 -7.68 27.65
CA LYS A 11 -15.85 -8.47 28.27
C LYS A 11 -15.57 -9.69 27.38
N GLY A 12 -14.30 -10.15 27.41
CA GLY A 12 -13.90 -11.38 26.74
C GLY A 12 -13.43 -11.21 25.30
N LYS A 13 -13.50 -12.31 24.53
CA LYS A 13 -12.89 -12.44 23.19
C LYS A 13 -13.44 -11.49 22.12
N TYR A 14 -14.65 -10.95 22.30
CA TYR A 14 -15.29 -10.04 21.33
C TYR A 14 -14.99 -8.55 21.59
N LYS A 15 -14.16 -8.24 22.59
CA LYS A 15 -13.74 -6.86 22.83
C LYS A 15 -12.71 -6.44 21.76
N PRO A 16 -12.98 -5.36 20.99
CA PRO A 16 -12.01 -4.83 20.05
C PRO A 16 -10.69 -4.44 20.73
N ARG A 17 -9.57 -4.71 20.08
CA ARG A 17 -8.22 -4.42 20.59
C ARG A 17 -7.48 -3.53 19.60
N LEU A 18 -6.85 -2.46 20.09
CA LEU A 18 -5.88 -1.69 19.32
C LEU A 18 -4.52 -2.38 19.41
N LEU A 19 -3.96 -2.78 18.28
CA LEU A 19 -2.64 -3.38 18.20
C LEU A 19 -1.64 -2.35 17.67
N THR A 20 -0.61 -2.10 18.48
CA THR A 20 0.47 -1.15 18.18
C THR A 20 1.81 -1.74 18.54
N ASN A 21 2.87 -1.29 17.87
CA ASN A 21 4.23 -1.59 18.28
C ASN A 21 4.67 -0.58 19.37
N ASN A 22 4.93 -1.06 20.56
CA ASN A 22 5.40 -0.25 21.68
C ASN A 22 6.50 -1.00 22.46
N GLU A 23 7.73 -0.56 22.28
CA GLU A 23 8.90 -1.18 22.90
C GLU A 23 8.84 -1.11 24.43
N LYS A 24 8.42 0.04 25.01
CA LYS A 24 8.30 0.22 26.46
C LYS A 24 7.26 -0.70 27.09
N ALA A 25 6.18 -0.98 26.37
CA ALA A 25 5.12 -1.89 26.83
C ALA A 25 5.37 -3.33 26.38
N ASN A 26 6.45 -3.61 25.67
CA ASN A 26 6.76 -4.91 25.07
C ASN A 26 5.60 -5.49 24.25
N THR A 27 4.90 -4.65 23.49
CA THR A 27 3.81 -5.04 22.60
C THR A 27 4.18 -4.85 21.14
N ASN A 28 3.69 -5.71 20.29
CA ASN A 28 3.88 -5.62 18.84
C ASN A 28 2.69 -6.25 18.10
N VAL A 29 2.58 -5.98 16.79
CA VAL A 29 1.52 -6.52 15.93
C VAL A 29 1.76 -8.00 15.61
N LEU A 30 3.01 -8.45 15.60
CA LEU A 30 3.36 -9.83 15.26
C LEU A 30 2.80 -10.85 16.26
N THR A 31 2.86 -10.56 17.55
CA THR A 31 2.44 -11.51 18.59
C THR A 31 0.98 -11.92 18.43
N PRO A 32 -0.02 -11.00 18.41
CA PRO A 32 -1.40 -11.37 18.15
C PRO A 32 -1.61 -12.11 16.82
N LEU A 33 -0.89 -11.73 15.77
CA LEU A 33 -0.99 -12.38 14.46
C LEU A 33 -0.51 -13.86 14.53
N LEU A 34 0.53 -14.15 15.29
CA LEU A 34 0.99 -15.52 15.52
C LEU A 34 0.04 -16.31 16.42
N GLU A 35 -0.57 -15.67 17.44
CA GLU A 35 -1.58 -16.28 18.30
C GLU A 35 -2.81 -16.72 17.49
N GLU A 36 -3.28 -15.87 16.57
CA GLU A 36 -4.41 -16.21 15.69
C GLU A 36 -4.06 -17.37 14.76
N LEU A 37 -2.87 -17.34 14.12
CA LEU A 37 -2.41 -18.44 13.27
C LEU A 37 -2.29 -19.77 14.02
N GLU A 38 -1.99 -19.75 15.33
CA GLU A 38 -1.83 -20.98 16.11
C GLU A 38 -3.13 -21.78 16.21
N ASN A 39 -4.26 -21.08 16.31
CA ASN A 39 -5.55 -21.68 16.66
C ASN A 39 -6.58 -21.63 15.51
N CYS A 40 -6.21 -21.13 14.33
CA CYS A 40 -7.14 -21.00 13.21
C CYS A 40 -7.37 -22.35 12.48
N LYS A 41 -8.53 -22.46 11.83
CA LYS A 41 -8.89 -23.52 10.87
C LYS A 41 -8.47 -23.16 9.43
N SER A 42 -8.51 -21.86 9.14
CA SER A 42 -8.07 -21.31 7.87
C SER A 42 -7.67 -19.83 8.07
N PHE A 43 -6.95 -19.27 7.10
CA PHE A 43 -6.60 -17.86 7.13
C PHE A 43 -6.60 -17.23 5.74
N LEU A 44 -6.95 -15.95 5.66
CA LEU A 44 -6.96 -15.14 4.45
C LEU A 44 -6.18 -13.84 4.70
N PHE A 45 -5.13 -13.60 3.95
CA PHE A 45 -4.35 -12.37 4.02
C PHE A 45 -4.52 -11.55 2.76
N ALA A 46 -4.96 -10.30 2.89
CA ALA A 46 -4.98 -9.30 1.83
C ALA A 46 -3.93 -8.24 2.16
N VAL A 47 -2.70 -8.40 1.64
CA VAL A 47 -1.55 -7.57 2.05
C VAL A 47 -0.76 -7.09 0.85
N ALA A 48 -0.71 -5.77 0.64
CA ALA A 48 -0.06 -5.17 -0.52
C ALA A 48 1.45 -5.44 -0.57
N PHE A 49 2.14 -5.31 0.57
CA PHE A 49 3.59 -5.42 0.63
C PHE A 49 4.05 -6.54 1.55
N ILE A 50 4.86 -7.42 0.99
CA ILE A 50 5.47 -8.54 1.70
C ILE A 50 6.98 -8.46 1.51
N THR A 51 7.75 -8.54 2.59
CA THR A 51 9.21 -8.66 2.52
C THR A 51 9.67 -10.03 2.95
N GLU A 52 10.87 -10.44 2.52
CA GLU A 52 11.48 -11.70 2.94
C GLU A 52 11.57 -11.81 4.45
N ASN A 53 12.02 -10.73 5.12
CA ASN A 53 12.12 -10.70 6.58
C ASN A 53 10.74 -10.71 7.27
N GLY A 54 9.72 -10.10 6.66
CA GLY A 54 8.34 -10.18 7.15
C GLY A 54 7.79 -11.59 7.03
N LEU A 55 7.91 -12.21 5.87
CA LEU A 55 7.49 -13.61 5.66
C LEU A 55 8.25 -14.57 6.58
N ALA A 56 9.55 -14.35 6.80
CA ALA A 56 10.36 -15.17 7.69
C ALA A 56 9.83 -15.22 9.13
N THR A 57 9.19 -14.14 9.61
CA THR A 57 8.58 -14.13 10.96
C THR A 57 7.42 -15.10 11.12
N LEU A 58 6.76 -15.49 10.02
CA LEU A 58 5.62 -16.40 10.01
C LEU A 58 5.98 -17.82 9.56
N LYS A 59 7.17 -18.04 8.98
CA LYS A 59 7.50 -19.34 8.33
C LYS A 59 7.34 -20.55 9.24
N ALA A 60 7.82 -20.46 10.48
CA ALA A 60 7.70 -21.58 11.41
C ALA A 60 6.23 -21.94 11.69
N LYS A 61 5.38 -20.92 11.88
CA LYS A 61 3.95 -21.11 12.12
C LYS A 61 3.22 -21.61 10.86
N LEU A 62 3.54 -21.07 9.68
CA LEU A 62 2.98 -21.55 8.41
C LEU A 62 3.37 -23.00 8.10
N TYR A 63 4.57 -23.43 8.49
CA TYR A 63 4.99 -24.82 8.40
C TYR A 63 4.23 -25.72 9.39
N ASP A 64 4.03 -25.30 10.63
CA ASP A 64 3.19 -26.01 11.59
C ASP A 64 1.75 -26.19 11.09
N LEU A 65 1.14 -25.13 10.54
CA LEU A 65 -0.18 -25.20 9.92
C LEU A 65 -0.23 -26.20 8.75
N LYS A 66 0.84 -26.29 7.94
CA LYS A 66 0.96 -27.29 6.89
C LYS A 66 0.93 -28.71 7.45
N LEU A 67 1.67 -28.98 8.52
CA LEU A 67 1.67 -30.31 9.17
C LEU A 67 0.29 -30.67 9.71
N ARG A 68 -0.47 -29.71 10.15
CA ARG A 68 -1.85 -29.86 10.64
C ARG A 68 -2.90 -29.89 9.53
N GLY A 69 -2.49 -29.77 8.25
CA GLY A 69 -3.41 -29.77 7.10
C GLY A 69 -4.21 -28.48 6.91
N ILE A 70 -3.87 -27.43 7.65
CA ILE A 70 -4.57 -26.15 7.60
C ILE A 70 -4.12 -25.36 6.36
N LYS A 71 -5.11 -24.85 5.62
CA LYS A 71 -4.90 -24.11 4.38
C LYS A 71 -5.07 -22.62 4.58
N GLY A 72 -4.40 -21.82 3.75
CA GLY A 72 -4.56 -20.38 3.71
C GLY A 72 -4.57 -19.80 2.31
N LYS A 73 -5.05 -18.57 2.19
CA LYS A 73 -5.00 -17.77 0.97
C LYS A 73 -4.23 -16.47 1.24
N ILE A 74 -3.36 -16.09 0.32
CA ILE A 74 -2.66 -14.79 0.37
C ILE A 74 -2.91 -14.05 -0.94
N LEU A 75 -3.56 -12.89 -0.85
CA LEU A 75 -3.70 -11.93 -1.92
C LEU A 75 -2.69 -10.80 -1.72
N THR A 76 -1.82 -10.60 -2.69
CA THR A 76 -0.78 -9.54 -2.64
C THR A 76 -0.68 -8.84 -3.99
N SER A 77 0.24 -7.89 -4.14
CA SER A 77 0.35 -7.11 -5.37
C SER A 77 1.79 -6.91 -5.83
N THR A 78 1.93 -6.41 -7.05
CA THR A 78 3.19 -5.88 -7.59
C THR A 78 3.24 -4.34 -7.50
N PHE A 79 2.34 -3.73 -6.74
CA PHE A 79 2.22 -2.27 -6.65
C PHE A 79 3.57 -1.63 -6.30
N LEU A 80 3.97 -0.66 -7.13
CA LEU A 80 5.24 0.05 -7.03
C LEU A 80 6.49 -0.86 -7.03
N GLN A 81 6.38 -2.14 -7.45
CA GLN A 81 7.47 -3.12 -7.43
C GLN A 81 8.10 -3.30 -6.03
N PHE A 82 7.31 -3.06 -4.99
CA PHE A 82 7.80 -3.16 -3.62
C PHE A 82 8.13 -4.60 -3.24
N ASN A 83 7.33 -5.55 -3.72
CA ASN A 83 7.53 -6.97 -3.52
C ASN A 83 8.62 -7.48 -4.49
N LYS A 84 9.76 -7.90 -3.96
CA LYS A 84 10.87 -8.44 -4.76
C LYS A 84 10.54 -9.84 -5.30
N PRO A 85 11.06 -10.24 -6.47
CA PRO A 85 10.84 -11.58 -7.04
C PRO A 85 11.13 -12.72 -6.06
N LYS A 86 12.15 -12.57 -5.23
CA LYS A 86 12.55 -13.56 -4.22
C LYS A 86 11.44 -13.85 -3.20
N VAL A 87 10.62 -12.86 -2.82
CA VAL A 87 9.47 -13.07 -1.93
C VAL A 87 8.46 -14.01 -2.57
N PHE A 88 8.15 -13.84 -3.85
CA PHE A 88 7.22 -14.71 -4.58
C PHE A 88 7.76 -16.14 -4.71
N LYS A 89 9.06 -16.31 -4.91
CA LYS A 89 9.72 -17.62 -4.86
C LYS A 89 9.54 -18.30 -3.48
N GLU A 90 9.65 -17.54 -2.41
CA GLU A 90 9.44 -18.08 -1.05
C GLU A 90 7.96 -18.37 -0.76
N LEU A 91 7.03 -17.56 -1.24
CA LEU A 91 5.60 -17.79 -1.11
C LEU A 91 5.17 -19.07 -1.88
N LEU A 92 5.71 -19.29 -3.08
CA LEU A 92 5.40 -20.47 -3.89
C LEU A 92 5.81 -21.81 -3.23
N LYS A 93 6.77 -21.79 -2.30
CA LYS A 93 7.20 -22.97 -1.52
C LYS A 93 6.19 -23.40 -0.43
N LEU A 94 5.23 -22.52 -0.10
CA LEU A 94 4.22 -22.79 0.93
C LEU A 94 3.07 -23.60 0.33
N SER A 95 3.20 -24.92 0.31
CA SER A 95 2.25 -25.82 -0.39
C SER A 95 0.84 -25.85 0.22
N ASN A 96 0.66 -25.35 1.45
CA ASN A 96 -0.64 -25.21 2.10
C ASN A 96 -1.24 -23.81 1.94
N VAL A 97 -0.58 -22.91 1.19
CA VAL A 97 -1.04 -21.53 1.00
C VAL A 97 -1.23 -21.29 -0.50
N GLU A 98 -2.45 -20.97 -0.91
CA GLU A 98 -2.69 -20.47 -2.25
C GLU A 98 -2.37 -18.97 -2.29
N VAL A 99 -1.60 -18.56 -3.30
CA VAL A 99 -1.18 -17.17 -3.45
C VAL A 99 -1.67 -16.63 -4.77
N ARG A 100 -2.30 -15.45 -4.76
CA ARG A 100 -2.71 -14.73 -5.97
C ARG A 100 -2.20 -13.30 -5.96
N ILE A 101 -2.03 -12.75 -7.14
CA ILE A 101 -1.59 -11.39 -7.37
C ILE A 101 -2.78 -10.56 -7.82
N ALA A 102 -3.11 -9.52 -7.06
CA ALA A 102 -4.20 -8.61 -7.38
C ALA A 102 -3.94 -7.88 -8.71
N ASN A 103 -4.92 -7.95 -9.61
CA ASN A 103 -4.87 -7.30 -10.94
C ASN A 103 -5.33 -5.85 -10.89
N MET A 104 -6.01 -5.43 -9.82
CA MET A 104 -6.55 -4.08 -9.68
C MET A 104 -5.46 -3.06 -9.39
N ASP A 105 -5.60 -1.88 -10.00
CA ASP A 105 -4.75 -0.74 -9.71
C ASP A 105 -5.00 -0.22 -8.28
N GLY A 106 -3.92 0.15 -7.59
CA GLY A 106 -4.01 0.73 -6.25
C GLY A 106 -4.30 -0.25 -5.12
N PHE A 107 -4.16 -1.58 -5.32
CA PHE A 107 -4.28 -2.54 -4.23
C PHE A 107 -3.30 -2.19 -3.10
N HIS A 108 -3.84 -1.77 -1.97
CA HIS A 108 -3.06 -1.32 -0.81
C HIS A 108 -3.64 -1.85 0.52
N SER A 109 -4.37 -2.96 0.47
CA SER A 109 -4.99 -3.60 1.63
C SER A 109 -3.97 -4.13 2.63
N LYS A 110 -4.32 -4.14 3.90
CA LYS A 110 -3.60 -4.78 4.99
C LYS A 110 -4.66 -5.36 5.94
N GLY A 111 -5.13 -6.54 5.58
CA GLY A 111 -6.13 -7.28 6.32
C GLY A 111 -5.68 -8.72 6.52
N TYR A 112 -5.86 -9.21 7.70
CA TYR A 112 -5.57 -10.58 8.12
C TYR A 112 -6.84 -11.15 8.75
N ILE A 113 -7.39 -12.20 8.16
CA ILE A 113 -8.63 -12.83 8.59
C ILE A 113 -8.32 -14.27 8.99
N PHE A 114 -8.81 -14.68 10.13
CA PHE A 114 -8.61 -16.02 10.68
C PHE A 114 -9.97 -16.63 11.02
N GLU A 115 -10.21 -17.82 10.53
CA GLU A 115 -11.37 -18.62 10.86
C GLU A 115 -11.06 -19.51 12.07
N HIS A 116 -11.90 -19.47 13.08
CA HIS A 116 -11.87 -20.34 14.25
C HIS A 116 -13.13 -21.21 14.32
N ASP A 117 -13.26 -22.04 15.34
CA ASP A 117 -14.42 -22.94 15.49
C ASP A 117 -15.76 -22.21 15.60
N GLU A 118 -15.79 -21.08 16.31
CA GLU A 118 -17.03 -20.38 16.66
C GLU A 118 -17.04 -18.91 16.21
N TYR A 119 -15.95 -18.39 15.65
CA TYR A 119 -15.82 -16.99 15.32
C TYR A 119 -14.72 -16.74 14.28
N TYR A 120 -14.75 -15.58 13.70
CA TYR A 120 -13.65 -15.03 12.90
C TYR A 120 -12.90 -13.96 13.70
N SER A 121 -11.58 -13.95 13.55
CA SER A 121 -10.73 -12.84 14.01
C SER A 121 -10.21 -12.06 12.82
N LEU A 122 -10.34 -10.74 12.88
CA LEU A 122 -9.91 -9.81 11.82
C LEU A 122 -8.91 -8.84 12.40
N ILE A 123 -7.72 -8.76 11.81
CA ILE A 123 -6.74 -7.71 12.09
C ILE A 123 -6.64 -6.82 10.87
N VAL A 124 -7.06 -5.56 11.00
CA VAL A 124 -7.10 -4.60 9.89
C VAL A 124 -6.45 -3.30 10.31
N GLY A 125 -5.61 -2.73 9.45
CA GLY A 125 -4.94 -1.47 9.76
C GLY A 125 -3.86 -1.07 8.77
N SER A 126 -2.77 -0.52 9.29
CA SER A 126 -1.66 -0.01 8.48
C SER A 126 -0.52 -1.00 8.25
N SER A 127 -0.47 -2.13 8.98
CA SER A 127 0.67 -3.05 8.95
C SER A 127 0.71 -3.95 7.72
N ASN A 128 1.72 -3.74 6.88
CA ASN A 128 2.10 -4.69 5.84
C ASN A 128 2.84 -5.91 6.43
N LEU A 129 2.99 -6.99 5.68
CA LEU A 129 3.77 -8.17 6.08
C LEU A 129 5.27 -7.90 5.92
N THR A 130 5.78 -6.97 6.71
CA THR A 130 7.19 -6.61 6.80
C THR A 130 7.64 -6.68 8.25
N ALA A 131 8.90 -7.07 8.51
CA ALA A 131 9.40 -7.19 9.89
C ALA A 131 9.32 -5.85 10.65
N ALA A 132 9.55 -4.73 9.96
CA ALA A 132 9.47 -3.40 10.55
C ALA A 132 8.01 -3.03 10.91
N ALA A 133 7.04 -3.26 10.03
CA ALA A 133 5.63 -2.96 10.31
C ALA A 133 5.07 -3.85 11.45
N LEU A 134 5.49 -5.11 11.51
CA LEU A 134 5.00 -6.04 12.52
C LEU A 134 5.63 -5.86 13.90
N LYS A 135 6.83 -5.23 14.02
CA LYS A 135 7.59 -5.16 15.26
C LYS A 135 8.03 -3.78 15.72
N GLN A 136 8.21 -2.81 14.81
CA GLN A 136 8.97 -1.59 15.11
C GLN A 136 8.23 -0.30 14.75
N ASN A 137 7.68 -0.23 13.52
CA ASN A 137 7.05 0.97 13.02
C ASN A 137 5.85 1.39 13.88
N LYS A 138 5.54 2.69 13.87
CA LYS A 138 4.32 3.20 14.48
C LYS A 138 3.12 2.85 13.60
N GLU A 139 2.52 1.71 13.88
CA GLU A 139 1.39 1.16 13.15
C GLU A 139 0.14 1.16 14.03
N TRP A 140 -1.00 1.33 13.40
CA TRP A 140 -2.31 1.20 14.04
C TRP A 140 -3.09 0.09 13.37
N ASN A 141 -3.43 -0.92 14.13
CA ASN A 141 -4.29 -2.00 13.68
C ASN A 141 -5.37 -2.25 14.72
N VAL A 142 -6.56 -2.60 14.25
CA VAL A 142 -7.66 -3.02 15.11
C VAL A 142 -7.88 -4.50 14.91
N GLN A 143 -7.92 -5.24 16.02
CA GLN A 143 -8.38 -6.61 16.07
C GLN A 143 -9.84 -6.65 16.47
N LEU A 144 -10.65 -7.33 15.68
CA LEU A 144 -12.08 -7.52 15.86
C LEU A 144 -12.39 -9.01 15.79
N ASN A 145 -13.18 -9.53 16.73
CA ASN A 145 -13.73 -10.87 16.63
C ASN A 145 -15.22 -10.78 16.34
N SER A 146 -15.68 -11.55 15.39
CA SER A 146 -17.07 -11.57 14.91
C SER A 146 -17.59 -13.00 14.82
N LEU A 147 -18.84 -13.20 15.11
CA LEU A 147 -19.52 -14.47 14.81
C LEU A 147 -19.57 -14.66 13.28
N GLU A 148 -19.79 -15.89 12.85
CA GLU A 148 -19.84 -16.27 11.43
C GLU A 148 -20.91 -15.49 10.65
N ASP A 149 -22.04 -15.19 11.27
CA ASP A 149 -23.14 -14.43 10.67
C ASP A 149 -23.01 -12.90 10.86
N GLY A 150 -21.92 -12.43 11.44
CA GLY A 150 -21.70 -11.00 11.71
C GLY A 150 -21.49 -10.19 10.43
N ASP A 151 -22.19 -9.06 10.30
CA ASP A 151 -22.14 -8.19 9.10
C ASP A 151 -20.72 -7.79 8.72
N ILE A 152 -19.86 -7.50 9.71
CA ILE A 152 -18.51 -7.02 9.46
C ILE A 152 -17.64 -8.11 8.83
N VAL A 153 -17.70 -9.34 9.32
CA VAL A 153 -16.90 -10.45 8.76
C VAL A 153 -17.40 -10.80 7.36
N ASN A 154 -18.71 -10.87 7.16
CA ASN A 154 -19.33 -11.12 5.87
C ASN A 154 -18.92 -10.07 4.83
N HIS A 155 -18.84 -8.80 5.23
CA HIS A 155 -18.33 -7.73 4.36
C HIS A 155 -16.87 -7.96 3.94
N PHE A 156 -15.99 -8.27 4.89
CA PHE A 156 -14.59 -8.54 4.60
C PHE A 156 -14.39 -9.78 3.73
N LEU A 157 -15.09 -10.88 4.03
CA LEU A 157 -15.02 -12.11 3.24
C LEU A 157 -15.51 -11.89 1.81
N ASN A 158 -16.65 -11.22 1.63
CA ASN A 158 -17.19 -10.90 0.31
C ASN A 158 -16.26 -9.99 -0.50
N GLN A 159 -15.62 -9.01 0.13
CA GLN A 159 -14.63 -8.16 -0.54
C GLN A 159 -13.36 -8.93 -0.90
N PHE A 160 -12.90 -9.81 -0.01
CA PHE A 160 -11.75 -10.66 -0.28
C PHE A 160 -12.00 -11.59 -1.48
N GLU A 161 -13.14 -12.30 -1.50
CA GLU A 161 -13.47 -13.24 -2.58
C GLU A 161 -13.61 -12.52 -3.94
N LYS A 162 -14.26 -11.36 -3.99
CA LYS A 162 -14.32 -10.56 -5.23
C LYS A 162 -12.94 -10.19 -5.77
N MET A 163 -12.03 -9.77 -4.89
CA MET A 163 -10.65 -9.46 -5.28
C MET A 163 -9.87 -10.71 -5.66
N TRP A 164 -10.17 -11.83 -5.00
CA TRP A 164 -9.55 -13.12 -5.22
C TRP A 164 -9.90 -13.72 -6.58
N GLU A 165 -11.17 -13.67 -6.98
CA GLU A 165 -11.66 -14.17 -8.26
C GLU A 165 -10.98 -13.49 -9.45
N ASP A 166 -10.80 -12.15 -9.37
CA ASP A 166 -10.12 -11.35 -10.40
C ASP A 166 -8.58 -11.46 -10.37
N ALA A 167 -8.00 -12.09 -9.36
CA ALA A 167 -6.56 -12.13 -9.14
C ALA A 167 -5.87 -13.25 -9.92
N THR A 168 -4.63 -13.00 -10.36
CA THR A 168 -3.80 -13.96 -11.07
C THR A 168 -3.14 -14.95 -10.11
N PRO A 169 -3.31 -16.29 -10.28
CA PRO A 169 -2.59 -17.27 -9.49
C PRO A 169 -1.07 -17.13 -9.60
N LEU A 170 -0.37 -17.21 -8.47
CA LEU A 170 1.08 -17.24 -8.45
C LEU A 170 1.58 -18.58 -9.00
N SER A 171 2.45 -18.52 -10.01
CA SER A 171 3.07 -19.69 -10.62
C SER A 171 4.54 -19.43 -10.89
N GLN A 172 5.30 -20.51 -11.12
CA GLN A 172 6.72 -20.39 -11.49
C GLN A 172 6.89 -19.51 -12.75
N LYS A 173 6.06 -19.74 -13.78
CA LYS A 173 6.07 -18.94 -15.02
C LYS A 173 5.76 -17.47 -14.78
N TRP A 174 4.82 -17.18 -13.87
CA TRP A 174 4.50 -15.81 -13.49
C TRP A 174 5.71 -15.13 -12.82
N ILE A 175 6.41 -15.86 -11.92
CA ILE A 175 7.60 -15.33 -11.23
C ILE A 175 8.72 -15.03 -12.22
N GLU A 176 8.99 -15.91 -13.18
CA GLU A 176 10.01 -15.70 -14.22
C GLU A 176 9.72 -14.45 -15.06
N ASN A 177 8.47 -14.27 -15.48
CA ASN A 177 8.05 -13.08 -16.21
C ASN A 177 8.19 -11.81 -15.34
N TYR A 178 7.85 -11.90 -14.06
CA TYR A 178 7.97 -10.76 -13.14
C TYR A 178 9.44 -10.44 -12.84
N GLU A 179 10.31 -11.44 -12.70
CA GLU A 179 11.75 -11.25 -12.48
C GLU A 179 12.40 -10.55 -13.68
N ALA A 180 12.13 -11.02 -14.91
CA ALA A 180 12.59 -10.37 -16.12
C ALA A 180 12.11 -8.92 -16.23
N PHE A 181 10.86 -8.66 -15.83
CA PHE A 181 10.31 -7.31 -15.75
C PHE A 181 10.98 -6.46 -14.65
N TYR A 182 11.24 -7.05 -13.48
CA TYR A 182 11.83 -6.38 -12.31
C TYR A 182 13.28 -5.96 -12.57
N GLU A 183 14.06 -6.77 -13.28
CA GLU A 183 15.48 -6.55 -13.61
C GLU A 183 15.68 -5.68 -14.86
N SER A 184 14.63 -5.45 -15.66
CA SER A 184 14.72 -4.61 -16.85
C SER A 184 15.04 -3.15 -16.48
N PRO A 185 15.96 -2.48 -17.18
CA PRO A 185 16.33 -1.08 -16.92
C PRO A 185 15.17 -0.07 -17.19
N PHE A 186 14.06 -0.52 -17.84
CA PHE A 186 12.94 0.34 -18.23
C PHE A 186 11.54 -0.07 -17.72
N PRO A 187 11.35 -0.84 -16.65
CA PRO A 187 10.01 -1.33 -16.29
C PRO A 187 9.08 -0.24 -15.78
N GLN A 188 9.63 0.76 -15.09
CA GLN A 188 8.84 1.84 -14.48
C GLN A 188 8.28 2.83 -15.52
N ALA A 189 9.02 3.11 -16.58
CA ALA A 189 8.60 4.06 -17.61
C ALA A 189 7.43 3.54 -18.45
N LYS A 190 7.40 2.24 -18.77
CA LYS A 190 6.37 1.65 -19.63
C LYS A 190 5.03 1.47 -18.90
N LYS A 191 5.06 1.01 -17.65
CA LYS A 191 3.84 0.80 -16.85
C LYS A 191 3.20 2.11 -16.41
N ILE A 192 3.99 3.16 -16.20
CA ILE A 192 3.50 4.49 -15.88
C ILE A 192 2.96 5.18 -17.14
N ALA A 193 3.55 4.92 -18.32
CA ALA A 193 2.98 5.37 -19.59
C ALA A 193 1.61 4.73 -19.84
N ASP A 194 1.43 3.42 -19.58
CA ASP A 194 0.15 2.73 -19.73
C ASP A 194 -0.89 3.15 -18.68
N LEU A 195 -0.47 3.45 -17.45
CA LEU A 195 -1.33 4.02 -16.41
C LEU A 195 -1.71 5.47 -16.73
N SER A 196 -0.78 6.28 -17.24
CA SER A 196 -1.06 7.67 -17.64
C SER A 196 -2.08 7.70 -18.78
N THR A 197 -1.99 6.80 -19.75
CA THR A 197 -2.93 6.70 -20.88
C THR A 197 -4.35 6.33 -20.40
N LYS A 198 -4.49 5.41 -19.44
CA LYS A 198 -5.80 5.09 -18.83
C LYS A 198 -6.38 6.23 -17.98
N TYR A 199 -5.54 6.97 -17.27
CA TYR A 199 -5.96 8.15 -16.51
C TYR A 199 -6.29 9.35 -17.40
N GLU A 200 -5.62 9.52 -18.52
CA GLU A 200 -5.89 10.59 -19.51
C GLU A 200 -7.24 10.42 -20.20
N VAL A 201 -7.63 9.20 -20.57
CA VAL A 201 -8.93 8.91 -21.18
C VAL A 201 -10.11 9.25 -20.25
N ASN A 202 -9.95 9.10 -18.95
CA ASN A 202 -10.98 9.47 -17.96
C ASN A 202 -10.95 10.99 -17.59
N ARG A 203 -9.81 11.67 -17.76
CA ARG A 203 -9.67 13.10 -17.45
C ARG A 203 -10.03 14.03 -18.62
N LEU A 204 -10.03 13.54 -19.84
CA LEU A 204 -10.48 14.31 -21.02
C LEU A 204 -11.99 14.64 -21.01
N LYS A 205 -12.75 14.07 -20.07
CA LYS A 205 -14.15 14.43 -19.85
C LYS A 205 -14.37 15.59 -18.86
N ASP A 206 -13.35 15.97 -18.10
CA ASP A 206 -13.41 17.11 -17.16
C ASP A 206 -12.27 18.10 -17.44
N SER A 207 -12.36 18.81 -18.55
CA SER A 207 -11.48 19.95 -18.87
C SER A 207 -11.84 21.16 -17.98
N LEU A 208 -11.60 21.06 -16.69
CA LEU A 208 -11.54 22.20 -15.81
C LEU A 208 -10.15 22.83 -15.96
N GLU A 209 -10.11 24.05 -16.43
CA GLU A 209 -8.94 24.91 -16.56
C GLU A 209 -8.13 24.88 -15.23
N ILE A 210 -6.98 24.19 -15.23
CA ILE A 210 -6.17 24.01 -14.02
C ILE A 210 -5.51 25.36 -13.68
N LYS A 211 -6.10 26.12 -12.75
CA LYS A 211 -5.59 27.41 -12.28
C LYS A 211 -4.79 27.29 -10.97
N PRO A 212 -3.68 28.04 -10.82
CA PRO A 212 -2.95 28.08 -9.56
C PRO A 212 -3.84 28.60 -8.42
N ASN A 213 -3.78 27.94 -7.27
CA ASN A 213 -4.49 28.36 -6.06
C ASN A 213 -3.86 29.64 -5.44
N LYS A 214 -4.50 30.21 -4.41
CA LYS A 214 -4.05 31.47 -3.76
C LYS A 214 -2.58 31.41 -3.29
N MET A 215 -2.16 30.29 -2.68
CA MET A 215 -0.80 30.09 -2.19
C MET A 215 0.20 29.97 -3.37
N GLN A 216 -0.14 29.23 -4.39
CA GLN A 216 0.70 29.05 -5.58
C GLN A 216 0.85 30.38 -6.35
N ARG A 217 -0.21 31.17 -6.45
CA ARG A 217 -0.13 32.54 -7.06
C ARG A 217 0.82 33.45 -6.28
N ALA A 218 0.76 33.43 -4.94
CA ALA A 218 1.68 34.19 -4.11
C ALA A 218 3.14 33.75 -4.30
N ALA A 219 3.40 32.44 -4.36
CA ALA A 219 4.73 31.91 -4.61
C ALA A 219 5.27 32.31 -6.00
N LEU A 220 4.45 32.20 -7.04
CA LEU A 220 4.81 32.61 -8.41
C LEU A 220 5.10 34.12 -8.48
N HIS A 221 4.30 34.94 -7.82
CA HIS A 221 4.53 36.38 -7.73
C HIS A 221 5.88 36.70 -7.08
N ASN A 222 6.18 36.06 -5.97
CA ASN A 222 7.45 36.23 -5.26
C ASN A 222 8.65 35.78 -6.11
N LEU A 223 8.56 34.63 -6.81
CA LEU A 223 9.58 34.18 -7.74
C LEU A 223 9.88 35.22 -8.82
N ASN A 224 8.83 35.76 -9.44
CA ASN A 224 9.00 36.81 -10.45
C ASN A 224 9.63 38.09 -9.89
N LYS A 225 9.24 38.47 -8.67
CA LYS A 225 9.80 39.68 -8.00
C LYS A 225 11.30 39.54 -7.73
N ILE A 226 11.75 38.39 -7.25
CA ILE A 226 13.19 38.15 -6.97
C ILE A 226 14.01 38.03 -8.24
N ARG A 227 13.46 37.38 -9.31
CA ARG A 227 14.11 37.34 -10.63
C ARG A 227 14.32 38.72 -11.25
N LYS A 228 13.30 39.59 -11.16
CA LYS A 228 13.43 41.01 -11.62
C LYS A 228 14.50 41.77 -10.88
N LYS A 229 14.87 41.35 -9.65
CA LYS A 229 15.98 41.92 -8.88
C LYS A 229 17.34 41.28 -9.16
N GLY A 230 17.42 40.42 -10.21
CA GLY A 230 18.66 39.75 -10.62
C GLY A 230 19.00 38.45 -9.88
N ALA A 231 18.11 37.93 -9.01
CA ALA A 231 18.36 36.69 -8.33
C ALA A 231 18.32 35.50 -9.31
N ASN A 232 19.37 34.67 -9.32
CA ASN A 232 19.49 33.46 -10.14
C ASN A 232 19.21 32.17 -9.36
N ARG A 233 18.93 32.28 -8.06
CA ARG A 233 18.61 31.15 -7.16
C ARG A 233 17.46 31.53 -6.23
N SER A 234 16.62 30.57 -5.90
CA SER A 234 15.55 30.74 -4.92
C SER A 234 15.23 29.42 -4.23
N LEU A 235 14.71 29.51 -3.00
CA LEU A 235 14.25 28.37 -2.23
C LEU A 235 12.75 28.55 -1.93
N ILE A 236 11.96 27.53 -2.25
CA ILE A 236 10.53 27.46 -1.89
C ILE A 236 10.36 26.34 -0.86
N ILE A 237 9.95 26.70 0.35
CA ILE A 237 9.61 25.75 1.40
C ILE A 237 8.08 25.63 1.46
N SER A 238 7.57 24.42 1.33
CA SER A 238 6.14 24.15 1.28
C SER A 238 5.84 22.76 1.88
N ALA A 239 4.74 22.63 2.59
CA ALA A 239 4.31 21.37 3.19
C ALA A 239 4.08 20.26 2.15
N THR A 240 3.98 19.02 2.59
CA THR A 240 3.55 17.91 1.74
C THR A 240 2.14 18.15 1.19
N SER A 241 1.79 17.53 0.08
CA SER A 241 0.46 17.65 -0.57
C SER A 241 0.10 19.05 -1.14
N THR A 242 1.00 20.04 -1.12
CA THR A 242 0.77 21.39 -1.68
C THR A 242 0.95 21.48 -3.20
N ARG A 243 1.08 20.34 -3.90
CA ARG A 243 1.32 20.28 -5.35
C ARG A 243 2.54 21.09 -5.80
N LYS A 244 3.71 20.89 -5.14
CA LYS A 244 4.97 21.57 -5.47
C LYS A 244 5.40 21.39 -6.92
N THR A 245 5.21 20.20 -7.46
CA THR A 245 5.52 19.88 -8.86
C THR A 245 4.68 20.71 -9.83
N PHE A 246 3.38 20.83 -9.52
CA PHE A 246 2.48 21.69 -10.29
C PHE A 246 2.93 23.15 -10.26
N LEU A 247 3.27 23.69 -9.09
CA LEU A 247 3.81 25.06 -8.96
C LEU A 247 5.06 25.25 -9.83
N SER A 248 5.98 24.27 -9.80
CA SER A 248 7.19 24.29 -10.60
C SER A 248 6.90 24.26 -12.12
N ALA A 249 5.94 23.46 -12.57
CA ALA A 249 5.54 23.38 -13.96
C ALA A 249 4.89 24.70 -14.46
N VAL A 250 4.02 25.31 -13.64
CA VAL A 250 3.44 26.63 -13.94
C VAL A 250 4.50 27.72 -13.98
N ASP A 251 5.49 27.68 -13.09
CA ASP A 251 6.62 28.62 -13.11
C ASP A 251 7.45 28.51 -14.42
N VAL A 252 7.77 27.28 -14.84
CA VAL A 252 8.48 27.01 -16.10
C VAL A 252 7.66 27.47 -17.31
N ARG A 253 6.34 27.26 -17.33
CA ARG A 253 5.45 27.78 -18.37
C ARG A 253 5.50 29.30 -18.52
N HIS A 254 5.60 30.04 -17.40
CA HIS A 254 5.68 31.48 -17.40
C HIS A 254 7.09 32.00 -17.74
N PHE A 255 8.12 31.39 -17.17
CA PHE A 255 9.50 31.82 -17.36
C PHE A 255 10.10 31.38 -18.70
N ARG A 256 9.62 30.31 -19.32
CA ARG A 256 10.04 29.76 -20.63
C ARG A 256 11.56 29.58 -20.77
N PRO A 257 12.22 28.82 -19.88
CA PRO A 257 13.66 28.62 -19.96
C PRO A 257 14.04 27.79 -21.20
N LYS A 258 15.21 28.06 -21.80
CA LYS A 258 15.73 27.31 -22.96
C LYS A 258 16.02 25.85 -22.61
N LYS A 259 16.45 25.55 -21.38
CA LYS A 259 16.72 24.21 -20.87
C LYS A 259 16.16 24.11 -19.45
N ARG A 260 15.67 22.92 -19.08
CA ARG A 260 15.16 22.62 -17.73
C ARG A 260 15.71 21.28 -17.27
N VAL A 261 16.02 21.18 -16.00
CA VAL A 261 16.41 19.94 -15.32
C VAL A 261 15.58 19.82 -14.04
N PHE A 262 14.94 18.69 -13.85
CA PHE A 262 14.21 18.36 -12.64
C PHE A 262 14.93 17.20 -11.93
N ILE A 263 15.32 17.41 -10.69
CA ILE A 263 16.08 16.43 -9.90
C ILE A 263 15.25 16.02 -8.70
N ALA A 264 15.12 14.72 -8.46
CA ALA A 264 14.49 14.17 -7.26
C ALA A 264 15.19 12.87 -6.85
N HIS A 265 15.08 12.54 -5.57
CA HIS A 265 15.73 11.37 -4.97
C HIS A 265 15.04 10.03 -5.28
N ARG A 266 13.85 10.05 -5.91
CA ARG A 266 13.10 8.85 -6.29
C ARG A 266 12.57 8.97 -7.71
N ALA A 267 12.73 7.90 -8.49
CA ALA A 267 12.26 7.82 -9.87
C ALA A 267 10.75 8.13 -10.02
N GLN A 268 9.92 7.69 -9.07
CA GLN A 268 8.48 7.94 -9.03
C GLN A 268 8.13 9.44 -8.98
N ILE A 269 8.91 10.23 -8.24
CA ILE A 269 8.72 11.68 -8.19
C ILE A 269 9.04 12.31 -9.55
N LEU A 270 10.09 11.82 -10.24
CA LEU A 270 10.46 12.28 -11.57
C LEU A 270 9.38 11.97 -12.61
N LEU A 271 8.81 10.77 -12.54
CA LEU A 271 7.77 10.34 -13.47
C LEU A 271 6.48 11.14 -13.26
N LYS A 272 6.06 11.30 -12.01
CA LYS A 272 4.91 12.16 -11.69
C LYS A 272 5.15 13.61 -12.09
N ALA A 273 6.37 14.13 -11.90
CA ALA A 273 6.75 15.45 -12.35
C ALA A 273 6.64 15.58 -13.88
N LYS A 274 7.10 14.57 -14.63
CA LYS A 274 6.99 14.54 -16.10
C LYS A 274 5.53 14.64 -16.54
N GLU A 275 4.62 13.88 -15.92
CA GLU A 275 3.18 13.95 -16.21
C GLU A 275 2.60 15.35 -15.92
N ASP A 276 2.85 15.90 -14.73
CA ASP A 276 2.37 17.21 -14.33
C ASP A 276 2.90 18.31 -15.28
N TYR A 277 4.14 18.18 -15.76
CA TYR A 277 4.72 19.10 -16.74
C TYR A 277 4.05 18.98 -18.11
N HIS A 278 3.78 17.77 -18.59
CA HIS A 278 3.07 17.58 -19.88
C HIS A 278 1.63 18.11 -19.86
N GLN A 279 0.98 18.15 -18.70
CA GLN A 279 -0.37 18.69 -18.58
C GLN A 279 -0.41 20.22 -18.58
N ILE A 280 0.69 20.87 -18.23
CA ILE A 280 0.74 22.31 -17.97
C ILE A 280 1.49 23.07 -19.07
N ILE A 281 2.49 22.46 -19.68
CA ILE A 281 3.38 23.01 -20.71
C ILE A 281 3.10 22.40 -22.08
#